data_5723847957873e1941db2fe2bc7b9388
#
_entry.id   5723847957873e1941db2fe2bc7b9388
#
_cell.length_a   1.000
_cell.length_b   1.000
_cell.length_c   1.000
_cell.angle_alpha   90.00
_cell.angle_beta   90.00
_cell.angle_gamma   90.00
#
_symmetry.space_group_name_H-M   'P 1'
#
loop_
_entity.id
_entity.type
_entity.pdbx_description
1 polymer ?
#
loop_
_entity_poly.entity_id
_entity_poly.type
_entity_poly.pdbx_seq_one_letter_code
_entity_poly.pdbx_strand_id
1 'polypeptide(L)'
;MKTVASDKMKTVSTVNSLGLDAVAALRTTRRKHRVEEMEWFEALYRVYLAAIVIGGTILFLSGLIKDTQLTPAELTVVSQRGPHVLGVVIAVALFIGIRSGNNGGPLAVEEAEVRHLLLAPVPHAAVLRRPAIQRLRSTAFSGAAAGAIAGQLASRRLPGSFTSWAFYGAVFGLCAGLIVVGGALLSHGLRFNKLLSSFVVTALLAWQVAMAVQHTSFPGPFDAFGSMALWTLHREAIDLIAVFATIVICASGIFTVGNLSLEALSRRSSLVSQLRFAVTLQDLRTVVLLRRQLSQEQMRKSPWVTLKRSAKTSPIPRRGIQSLLKFPARRVVRMQLLIAVAAMCQVWAYRGTTPAVIVSGLCLFVFGLEIIEPLSQEVDKPDRTDAIPIDRGELMLRHLIVPTLFLLPFTALGILVTYLFEPEPITLAIALIVGLPAVGAGTAGAIINAVKGAPDPLGQTNERMFMPPEVAGMSTMVRAVWPPIVAILGSLPILAVREGVKNGDNAIGAALRTAIGVLLLLGLVGAWVRHRDAARTWWKNFVDGGKQSAFGQPKK
;
A
#
# COMPACT_ATOMS: atom_id res chain seq x y z
N MET A 1 -57.26 2.40 21.81
CA MET A 1 -55.81 2.59 21.65
C MET A 1 -55.05 1.40 21.03
N LYS A 2 -55.45 0.14 21.27
CA LYS A 2 -54.81 -1.07 20.69
C LYS A 2 -55.02 -1.24 19.17
N THR A 3 -56.13 -0.84 18.60
CA THR A 3 -56.45 -0.95 17.16
C THR A 3 -55.64 0.01 16.29
N VAL A 4 -55.41 1.25 16.73
CA VAL A 4 -54.63 2.25 15.97
C VAL A 4 -53.13 1.89 15.93
N ALA A 5 -52.60 1.25 16.98
CA ALA A 5 -51.21 0.76 17.01
C ALA A 5 -51.00 -0.44 16.06
N SER A 6 -52.00 -1.34 15.95
CA SER A 6 -51.98 -2.48 15.03
C SER A 6 -52.02 -2.05 13.56
N ASP A 7 -52.82 -1.05 13.24
CA ASP A 7 -52.96 -0.53 11.86
C ASP A 7 -51.74 0.25 11.41
N LYS A 8 -51.12 1.05 12.29
CA LYS A 8 -49.80 1.68 12.03
C LYS A 8 -48.68 0.66 11.83
N MET A 9 -48.71 -0.45 12.56
CA MET A 9 -47.71 -1.49 12.44
C MET A 9 -47.87 -2.27 11.12
N LYS A 10 -49.10 -2.51 10.64
CA LYS A 10 -49.38 -3.11 9.34
C LYS A 10 -48.98 -2.18 8.17
N THR A 11 -49.32 -0.90 8.25
CA THR A 11 -48.90 0.09 7.21
C THR A 11 -47.41 0.26 7.13
N VAL A 12 -46.68 0.28 8.23
CA VAL A 12 -45.20 0.34 8.24
C VAL A 12 -44.58 -0.94 7.66
N SER A 13 -45.17 -2.11 7.93
CA SER A 13 -44.68 -3.38 7.36
C SER A 13 -44.90 -3.48 5.85
N THR A 14 -46.04 -3.01 5.33
CA THR A 14 -46.34 -2.97 3.89
C THR A 14 -45.45 -1.94 3.14
N VAL A 15 -45.21 -0.78 3.69
CA VAL A 15 -44.33 0.22 3.10
C VAL A 15 -42.88 -0.30 3.05
N ASN A 16 -42.43 -0.99 4.10
CA ASN A 16 -41.10 -1.60 4.12
C ASN A 16 -40.96 -2.74 3.09
N SER A 17 -41.97 -3.58 2.89
CA SER A 17 -41.93 -4.64 1.88
C SER A 17 -41.89 -4.08 0.46
N LEU A 18 -42.75 -3.11 0.14
CA LEU A 18 -42.76 -2.41 -1.16
C LEU A 18 -41.40 -1.74 -1.46
N GLY A 19 -40.78 -1.11 -0.45
CA GLY A 19 -39.47 -0.51 -0.59
C GLY A 19 -38.37 -1.54 -0.87
N LEU A 20 -38.41 -2.69 -0.23
CA LEU A 20 -37.45 -3.79 -0.46
C LEU A 20 -37.61 -4.40 -1.85
N ASP A 21 -38.83 -4.59 -2.33
CA ASP A 21 -39.11 -5.10 -3.68
C ASP A 21 -38.65 -4.12 -4.75
N ALA A 22 -38.86 -2.82 -4.57
CA ALA A 22 -38.35 -1.78 -5.46
C ALA A 22 -36.82 -1.78 -5.54
N VAL A 23 -36.12 -1.92 -4.40
CA VAL A 23 -34.67 -2.05 -4.35
C VAL A 23 -34.20 -3.33 -5.06
N ALA A 24 -34.89 -4.44 -4.89
CA ALA A 24 -34.58 -5.70 -5.57
C ALA A 24 -34.78 -5.57 -7.09
N ALA A 25 -35.85 -4.95 -7.54
CA ALA A 25 -36.13 -4.69 -8.95
C ALA A 25 -35.07 -3.80 -9.61
N LEU A 26 -34.72 -2.67 -8.96
CA LEU A 26 -33.63 -1.80 -9.43
C LEU A 26 -32.29 -2.53 -9.58
N ARG A 27 -31.94 -3.40 -8.64
CA ARG A 27 -30.70 -4.17 -8.67
C ARG A 27 -30.70 -5.24 -9.77
N THR A 28 -31.84 -5.87 -10.03
CA THR A 28 -31.97 -6.84 -11.11
C THR A 28 -31.86 -6.17 -12.47
N THR A 29 -32.48 -5.01 -12.66
CA THR A 29 -32.40 -4.22 -13.89
C THR A 29 -30.96 -3.75 -14.14
N ARG A 30 -30.29 -3.18 -13.13
CA ARG A 30 -28.87 -2.79 -13.25
C ARG A 30 -27.96 -3.97 -13.54
N ARG A 31 -28.24 -5.15 -12.99
CA ARG A 31 -27.45 -6.35 -13.30
C ARG A 31 -27.63 -6.79 -14.75
N LYS A 32 -28.87 -6.75 -15.24
CA LYS A 32 -29.15 -7.08 -16.66
C LYS A 32 -28.39 -6.14 -17.59
N HIS A 33 -28.50 -4.82 -17.42
CA HIS A 33 -27.74 -3.85 -18.21
C HIS A 33 -26.22 -4.06 -18.15
N ARG A 34 -25.65 -4.31 -16.99
CA ARG A 34 -24.21 -4.58 -16.89
C ARG A 34 -23.79 -5.85 -17.62
N VAL A 35 -24.63 -6.88 -17.67
CA VAL A 35 -24.34 -8.13 -18.37
C VAL A 35 -24.50 -7.95 -19.88
N GLU A 36 -25.50 -7.17 -20.31
CA GLU A 36 -25.75 -6.82 -21.70
C GLU A 36 -24.64 -5.92 -22.28
N GLU A 37 -24.11 -4.98 -21.47
CA GLU A 37 -23.00 -4.10 -21.85
C GLU A 37 -21.62 -4.77 -21.75
N MET A 38 -21.54 -5.98 -21.16
CA MET A 38 -20.27 -6.67 -20.98
C MET A 38 -19.86 -7.39 -22.25
N GLU A 39 -18.87 -6.88 -22.94
CA GLU A 39 -18.20 -7.61 -24.01
C GLU A 39 -17.42 -8.78 -23.40
N TRP A 40 -17.97 -9.98 -23.51
CA TRP A 40 -17.41 -11.22 -22.95
C TRP A 40 -15.98 -11.47 -23.43
N PHE A 41 -15.67 -11.09 -24.66
CA PHE A 41 -14.33 -11.22 -25.20
C PHE A 41 -13.34 -10.30 -24.46
N GLU A 42 -13.72 -9.05 -24.19
CA GLU A 42 -12.87 -8.12 -23.43
C GLU A 42 -12.69 -8.57 -21.98
N ALA A 43 -13.75 -9.09 -21.35
CA ALA A 43 -13.67 -9.65 -19.99
C ALA A 43 -12.70 -10.85 -19.93
N LEU A 44 -12.80 -11.76 -20.92
CA LEU A 44 -11.96 -12.95 -21.02
C LEU A 44 -10.50 -12.58 -21.31
N TYR A 45 -10.28 -11.61 -22.17
CA TYR A 45 -8.94 -11.07 -22.48
C TYR A 45 -8.30 -10.43 -21.24
N ARG A 46 -9.05 -9.65 -20.44
CA ARG A 46 -8.56 -9.08 -19.18
C ARG A 46 -8.19 -10.17 -18.17
N VAL A 47 -9.00 -11.22 -18.06
CA VAL A 47 -8.69 -12.37 -17.19
C VAL A 47 -7.44 -13.09 -17.66
N TYR A 48 -7.29 -13.30 -18.96
CA TYR A 48 -6.10 -13.90 -19.58
C TYR A 48 -4.83 -13.08 -19.30
N LEU A 49 -4.87 -11.76 -19.54
CA LEU A 49 -3.75 -10.87 -19.21
C LEU A 49 -3.41 -10.89 -17.72
N ALA A 50 -4.43 -10.84 -16.85
CA ALA A 50 -4.22 -10.93 -15.42
C ALA A 50 -3.58 -12.27 -15.03
N ALA A 51 -4.01 -13.38 -15.63
CA ALA A 51 -3.44 -14.71 -15.38
C ALA A 51 -1.96 -14.79 -15.82
N ILE A 52 -1.62 -14.22 -16.98
CA ILE A 52 -0.22 -14.15 -17.45
C ILE A 52 0.63 -13.31 -16.50
N VAL A 53 0.17 -12.11 -16.14
CA VAL A 53 0.93 -11.20 -15.25
C VAL A 53 1.11 -11.84 -13.87
N ILE A 54 0.04 -12.39 -13.29
CA ILE A 54 0.09 -13.05 -11.98
C ILE A 54 0.95 -14.31 -12.06
N GLY A 55 0.72 -15.17 -13.05
CA GLY A 55 1.48 -16.41 -13.26
C GLY A 55 2.97 -16.13 -13.53
N GLY A 56 3.28 -15.18 -14.40
CA GLY A 56 4.64 -14.74 -14.68
C GLY A 56 5.34 -14.17 -13.43
N THR A 57 4.62 -13.39 -12.64
CA THR A 57 5.13 -12.85 -11.37
C THR A 57 5.43 -13.97 -10.37
N ILE A 58 4.54 -14.95 -10.24
CA ILE A 58 4.73 -16.10 -9.34
C ILE A 58 5.95 -16.93 -9.80
N LEU A 59 6.06 -17.22 -11.08
CA LEU A 59 7.19 -17.96 -11.64
C LEU A 59 8.51 -17.20 -11.42
N PHE A 60 8.52 -15.90 -11.67
CA PHE A 60 9.68 -15.05 -11.43
C PHE A 60 10.08 -15.03 -9.95
N LEU A 61 9.12 -14.78 -9.05
CA LEU A 61 9.38 -14.79 -7.60
C LEU A 61 9.81 -16.17 -7.11
N SER A 62 9.21 -17.24 -7.65
CA SER A 62 9.58 -18.62 -7.33
C SER A 62 11.03 -18.92 -7.73
N GLY A 63 11.47 -18.46 -8.91
CA GLY A 63 12.86 -18.63 -9.36
C GLY A 63 13.90 -17.89 -8.52
N LEU A 64 13.48 -16.85 -7.76
CA LEU A 64 14.34 -16.11 -6.86
C LEU A 64 14.51 -16.77 -5.47
N ILE A 65 13.73 -17.81 -5.15
CA ILE A 65 13.83 -18.56 -3.90
C ILE A 65 14.73 -19.77 -4.16
N LYS A 66 15.73 -19.96 -3.29
CA LYS A 66 16.59 -21.16 -3.36
C LYS A 66 15.78 -22.41 -3.03
N ASP A 67 15.93 -23.47 -3.82
CA ASP A 67 15.30 -24.78 -3.60
C ASP A 67 16.01 -25.61 -2.49
N THR A 68 16.85 -24.99 -1.67
CA THR A 68 17.49 -25.67 -0.54
C THR A 68 16.47 -25.88 0.57
N GLN A 69 16.16 -27.12 0.85
CA GLN A 69 15.32 -27.48 2.00
C GLN A 69 15.98 -27.04 3.30
N LEU A 70 15.16 -26.64 4.26
CA LEU A 70 15.61 -26.27 5.59
C LEU A 70 16.16 -27.49 6.33
N THR A 71 17.20 -27.27 7.14
CA THR A 71 17.75 -28.31 8.03
C THR A 71 16.75 -28.67 9.12
N PRO A 72 16.84 -29.88 9.73
CA PRO A 72 15.94 -30.27 10.82
C PRO A 72 15.94 -29.26 11.99
N ALA A 73 17.08 -28.66 12.30
CA ALA A 73 17.17 -27.62 13.34
C ALA A 73 16.41 -26.34 12.96
N GLU A 74 16.48 -25.91 11.70
CA GLU A 74 15.71 -24.75 11.22
C GLU A 74 14.21 -25.06 11.17
N LEU A 75 13.81 -26.30 10.85
CA LEU A 75 12.41 -26.72 10.86
C LEU A 75 11.81 -26.68 12.26
N THR A 76 12.54 -27.07 13.30
CA THR A 76 12.08 -26.95 14.69
C THR A 76 11.89 -25.48 15.07
N VAL A 77 12.77 -24.60 14.65
CA VAL A 77 12.60 -23.14 14.85
C VAL A 77 11.35 -22.61 14.12
N VAL A 78 11.12 -23.04 12.88
CA VAL A 78 9.92 -22.63 12.13
C VAL A 78 8.64 -23.15 12.77
N SER A 79 8.62 -24.40 13.25
CA SER A 79 7.43 -24.96 13.91
C SER A 79 7.10 -24.28 15.23
N GLN A 80 8.11 -23.87 16.01
CA GLN A 80 7.93 -23.21 17.29
C GLN A 80 7.61 -21.71 17.15
N ARG A 81 8.34 -20.98 16.30
CA ARG A 81 8.20 -19.52 16.15
C ARG A 81 7.23 -19.09 15.06
N GLY A 82 7.01 -19.95 14.07
CA GLY A 82 6.14 -19.68 12.94
C GLY A 82 4.72 -19.23 13.34
N PRO A 83 4.04 -19.92 14.28
CA PRO A 83 2.73 -19.51 14.76
C PRO A 83 2.72 -18.08 15.29
N HIS A 84 3.69 -17.70 16.12
CA HIS A 84 3.79 -16.35 16.70
C HIS A 84 4.00 -15.29 15.61
N VAL A 85 4.92 -15.53 14.66
CA VAL A 85 5.23 -14.59 13.58
C VAL A 85 4.04 -14.42 12.63
N LEU A 86 3.40 -15.51 12.24
CA LEU A 86 2.20 -15.46 11.39
C LEU A 86 1.02 -14.87 12.14
N GLY A 87 0.90 -15.11 13.45
CA GLY A 87 -0.09 -14.45 14.32
C GLY A 87 0.03 -12.92 14.30
N VAL A 88 1.24 -12.35 14.15
CA VAL A 88 1.43 -10.89 13.98
C VAL A 88 0.71 -10.38 12.73
N VAL A 89 0.69 -11.15 11.64
CA VAL A 89 -0.02 -10.73 10.40
C VAL A 89 -1.52 -10.57 10.68
N ILE A 90 -2.11 -11.49 11.43
CA ILE A 90 -3.54 -11.41 11.82
C ILE A 90 -3.79 -10.26 12.80
N ALA A 91 -2.89 -10.06 13.77
CA ALA A 91 -2.97 -8.92 14.69
C ALA A 91 -2.93 -7.59 13.94
N VAL A 92 -2.04 -7.45 12.95
CA VAL A 92 -1.98 -6.29 12.06
C VAL A 92 -3.25 -6.16 11.21
N ALA A 93 -3.77 -7.27 10.67
CA ALA A 93 -5.02 -7.28 9.92
C ALA A 93 -6.19 -6.76 10.75
N LEU A 94 -6.33 -7.23 12.00
CA LEU A 94 -7.35 -6.77 12.95
C LEU A 94 -7.14 -5.30 13.31
N PHE A 95 -5.90 -4.88 13.57
CA PHE A 95 -5.55 -3.49 13.86
C PHE A 95 -5.95 -2.57 12.72
N ILE A 96 -5.61 -2.92 11.47
CA ILE A 96 -6.00 -2.17 10.27
C ILE A 96 -7.53 -2.13 10.15
N GLY A 97 -8.20 -3.26 10.37
CA GLY A 97 -9.66 -3.37 10.31
C GLY A 97 -10.34 -2.41 11.27
N ILE A 98 -10.09 -2.55 12.56
CA ILE A 98 -10.73 -1.73 13.60
C ILE A 98 -10.39 -0.25 13.42
N ARG A 99 -9.16 0.07 13.04
CA ARG A 99 -8.73 1.46 12.84
C ARG A 99 -9.26 2.07 11.53
N SER A 100 -9.48 1.28 10.48
CA SER A 100 -10.10 1.77 9.22
C SER A 100 -11.54 2.22 9.47
N GLY A 101 -12.19 1.63 10.44
CA GLY A 101 -13.49 2.02 10.93
C GLY A 101 -13.57 3.49 11.30
N ASN A 102 -12.55 4.06 11.89
CA ASN A 102 -12.52 5.47 12.32
C ASN A 102 -12.54 6.49 11.16
N ASN A 103 -12.34 6.04 9.93
CA ASN A 103 -12.20 6.90 8.75
C ASN A 103 -13.41 6.84 7.78
N GLY A 104 -14.60 6.55 8.27
CA GLY A 104 -15.82 6.56 7.46
C GLY A 104 -16.35 5.18 7.07
N GLY A 105 -15.90 4.13 7.74
CA GLY A 105 -16.41 2.77 7.57
C GLY A 105 -15.74 1.97 6.45
N PRO A 106 -15.94 0.65 6.43
CA PRO A 106 -15.30 -0.26 5.48
C PRO A 106 -16.00 -0.28 4.12
N LEU A 107 -17.20 0.27 4.03
CA LEU A 107 -18.04 0.19 2.83
C LEU A 107 -17.91 1.44 1.97
N ALA A 108 -17.78 1.22 0.68
CA ALA A 108 -17.97 2.24 -0.34
C ALA A 108 -19.20 1.82 -1.16
N VAL A 109 -20.24 2.60 -1.05
CA VAL A 109 -21.51 2.45 -1.77
C VAL A 109 -21.50 3.48 -2.89
N GLU A 110 -22.16 3.25 -4.01
CA GLU A 110 -22.26 4.24 -5.07
C GLU A 110 -22.98 5.51 -4.54
N GLU A 111 -22.49 6.70 -4.93
CA GLU A 111 -23.06 7.96 -4.42
C GLU A 111 -24.56 8.09 -4.69
N ALA A 112 -25.02 7.60 -5.85
CA ALA A 112 -26.43 7.53 -6.20
C ALA A 112 -27.23 6.63 -5.24
N GLU A 113 -26.68 5.49 -4.80
CA GLU A 113 -27.34 4.63 -3.82
C GLU A 113 -27.42 5.29 -2.44
N VAL A 114 -26.39 6.06 -2.05
CA VAL A 114 -26.43 6.81 -0.79
C VAL A 114 -27.53 7.88 -0.82
N ARG A 115 -27.62 8.65 -1.91
CA ARG A 115 -28.58 9.76 -2.03
C ARG A 115 -30.03 9.28 -2.20
N HIS A 116 -30.27 8.19 -2.93
CA HIS A 116 -31.61 7.76 -3.29
C HIS A 116 -32.14 6.60 -2.43
N LEU A 117 -31.27 5.64 -2.07
CA LEU A 117 -31.74 4.46 -1.33
C LEU A 117 -31.59 4.60 0.19
N LEU A 118 -30.51 5.23 0.68
CA LEU A 118 -30.31 5.35 2.13
C LEU A 118 -31.09 6.50 2.75
N LEU A 119 -31.56 7.46 1.96
CA LEU A 119 -32.49 8.52 2.41
C LEU A 119 -33.97 8.12 2.25
N ALA A 120 -34.27 7.02 1.55
CA ALA A 120 -35.60 6.48 1.45
C ALA A 120 -36.02 5.80 2.77
N PRO A 121 -37.31 5.66 3.06
CA PRO A 121 -37.80 5.00 4.26
C PRO A 121 -37.66 3.46 4.18
N VAL A 122 -36.46 2.98 3.98
CA VAL A 122 -36.09 1.57 3.88
C VAL A 122 -35.08 1.22 4.99
N PRO A 123 -35.15 0.03 5.61
CA PRO A 123 -34.21 -0.35 6.64
C PRO A 123 -32.77 -0.34 6.10
N HIS A 124 -31.88 0.50 6.67
CA HIS A 124 -30.49 0.64 6.24
C HIS A 124 -29.73 -0.70 6.21
N ALA A 125 -30.04 -1.60 7.16
CA ALA A 125 -29.47 -2.93 7.20
C ALA A 125 -29.71 -3.73 5.92
N ALA A 126 -30.92 -3.66 5.35
CA ALA A 126 -31.28 -4.38 4.13
C ALA A 126 -30.53 -3.85 2.89
N VAL A 127 -30.31 -2.54 2.84
CA VAL A 127 -29.53 -1.90 1.76
C VAL A 127 -28.04 -2.22 1.89
N LEU A 128 -27.47 -2.16 3.10
CA LEU A 128 -26.04 -2.26 3.34
C LEU A 128 -25.51 -3.69 3.46
N ARG A 129 -26.33 -4.69 3.81
CA ARG A 129 -25.88 -6.10 3.93
C ARG A 129 -25.26 -6.62 2.63
N ARG A 130 -25.88 -6.36 1.49
CA ARG A 130 -25.36 -6.86 0.20
C ARG A 130 -23.99 -6.27 -0.17
N PRO A 131 -23.76 -4.93 -0.13
CA PRO A 131 -22.42 -4.36 -0.31
C PRO A 131 -21.42 -4.89 0.71
N ALA A 132 -21.81 -5.11 1.98
CA ALA A 132 -20.94 -5.67 3.00
C ALA A 132 -20.50 -7.10 2.65
N ILE A 133 -21.42 -7.98 2.26
CA ILE A 133 -21.11 -9.36 1.83
C ILE A 133 -20.25 -9.35 0.58
N GLN A 134 -20.51 -8.49 -0.40
CA GLN A 134 -19.68 -8.36 -1.59
C GLN A 134 -18.26 -7.93 -1.22
N ARG A 135 -18.10 -7.01 -0.28
CA ARG A 135 -16.80 -6.57 0.20
C ARG A 135 -16.06 -7.67 0.94
N LEU A 136 -16.74 -8.40 1.83
CA LEU A 136 -16.18 -9.57 2.51
C LEU A 136 -15.73 -10.63 1.50
N ARG A 137 -16.57 -10.98 0.52
CA ARG A 137 -16.24 -11.94 -0.52
C ARG A 137 -15.02 -11.52 -1.34
N SER A 138 -14.94 -10.25 -1.76
CA SER A 138 -13.80 -9.76 -2.55
C SER A 138 -12.49 -9.78 -1.75
N THR A 139 -12.52 -9.41 -0.47
CA THR A 139 -11.33 -9.44 0.39
C THR A 139 -10.97 -10.85 0.81
N ALA A 140 -11.94 -11.75 1.01
CA ALA A 140 -11.70 -13.16 1.23
C ALA A 140 -10.96 -13.79 0.04
N PHE A 141 -11.44 -13.53 -1.18
CA PHE A 141 -10.83 -14.03 -2.41
C PHE A 141 -9.40 -13.49 -2.59
N SER A 142 -9.21 -12.17 -2.46
CA SER A 142 -7.87 -11.56 -2.60
C SER A 142 -6.91 -12.03 -1.51
N GLY A 143 -7.40 -12.19 -0.28
CA GLY A 143 -6.62 -12.75 0.84
C GLY A 143 -6.24 -14.20 0.59
N ALA A 144 -7.20 -15.03 0.16
CA ALA A 144 -6.96 -16.44 -0.17
C ALA A 144 -5.92 -16.59 -1.30
N ALA A 145 -6.04 -15.79 -2.36
CA ALA A 145 -5.09 -15.81 -3.47
C ALA A 145 -3.67 -15.42 -3.01
N ALA A 146 -3.55 -14.34 -2.24
CA ALA A 146 -2.26 -13.91 -1.71
C ALA A 146 -1.66 -14.96 -0.75
N GLY A 147 -2.50 -15.55 0.10
CA GLY A 147 -2.08 -16.63 1.02
C GLY A 147 -1.67 -17.90 0.28
N ALA A 148 -2.39 -18.29 -0.79
CA ALA A 148 -2.02 -19.42 -1.64
C ALA A 148 -0.65 -19.21 -2.28
N ILE A 149 -0.39 -18.02 -2.83
CA ILE A 149 0.90 -17.67 -3.43
C ILE A 149 2.01 -17.73 -2.36
N ALA A 150 1.78 -17.17 -1.18
CA ALA A 150 2.76 -17.22 -0.09
C ALA A 150 3.03 -18.67 0.35
N GLY A 151 2.00 -19.52 0.45
CA GLY A 151 2.14 -20.94 0.74
C GLY A 151 2.92 -21.70 -0.34
N GLN A 152 2.66 -21.43 -1.61
CA GLN A 152 3.43 -21.99 -2.73
C GLN A 152 4.91 -21.62 -2.65
N LEU A 153 5.22 -20.36 -2.34
CA LEU A 153 6.61 -19.93 -2.19
C LEU A 153 7.28 -20.60 -0.97
N ALA A 154 6.52 -20.82 0.10
CA ALA A 154 7.00 -21.53 1.31
C ALA A 154 7.33 -22.99 1.02
N SER A 155 6.56 -23.68 0.16
CA SER A 155 6.78 -25.08 -0.22
C SER A 155 8.14 -25.34 -0.91
N ARG A 156 8.81 -24.31 -1.40
CA ARG A 156 10.17 -24.41 -1.99
C ARG A 156 11.24 -24.74 -0.95
N ARG A 157 11.02 -24.34 0.29
CA ARG A 157 11.99 -24.55 1.38
C ARG A 157 11.50 -25.44 2.49
N LEU A 158 10.20 -25.60 2.64
CA LEU A 158 9.56 -26.38 3.69
C LEU A 158 9.12 -27.75 3.16
N PRO A 159 9.25 -28.83 3.95
CA PRO A 159 8.81 -30.16 3.54
C PRO A 159 7.29 -30.24 3.43
N GLY A 160 6.79 -31.10 2.56
CA GLY A 160 5.38 -31.32 2.34
C GLY A 160 4.94 -31.06 0.89
N SER A 161 3.67 -31.30 0.60
CA SER A 161 3.15 -31.15 -0.76
C SER A 161 2.87 -29.69 -1.08
N PHE A 162 3.16 -29.29 -2.30
CA PHE A 162 2.87 -27.98 -2.86
C PHE A 162 1.38 -27.59 -2.69
N THR A 163 0.48 -28.55 -2.92
CA THR A 163 -0.96 -28.32 -2.82
C THR A 163 -1.41 -28.07 -1.38
N SER A 164 -0.84 -28.75 -0.38
CA SER A 164 -1.20 -28.53 1.01
C SER A 164 -0.72 -27.15 1.48
N TRP A 165 0.49 -26.73 1.12
CA TRP A 165 0.99 -25.40 1.45
C TRP A 165 0.14 -24.30 0.81
N ALA A 166 -0.24 -24.46 -0.46
CA ALA A 166 -1.13 -23.52 -1.14
C ALA A 166 -2.51 -23.47 -0.47
N PHE A 167 -3.07 -24.61 -0.07
CA PHE A 167 -4.38 -24.69 0.57
C PHE A 167 -4.39 -24.02 1.95
N TYR A 168 -3.48 -24.39 2.84
CA TYR A 168 -3.45 -23.80 4.19
C TYR A 168 -3.03 -22.33 4.16
N GLY A 169 -2.13 -21.96 3.26
CA GLY A 169 -1.84 -20.56 2.97
C GLY A 169 -3.07 -19.79 2.50
N ALA A 170 -3.89 -20.37 1.61
CA ALA A 170 -5.14 -19.76 1.17
C ALA A 170 -6.14 -19.57 2.32
N VAL A 171 -6.30 -20.58 3.20
CA VAL A 171 -7.19 -20.46 4.36
C VAL A 171 -6.72 -19.37 5.32
N PHE A 172 -5.43 -19.31 5.61
CA PHE A 172 -4.83 -18.24 6.42
C PHE A 172 -5.07 -16.86 5.83
N GLY A 173 -4.77 -16.68 4.55
CA GLY A 173 -4.97 -15.41 3.85
C GLY A 173 -6.44 -15.00 3.76
N LEU A 174 -7.35 -15.98 3.58
CA LEU A 174 -8.80 -15.77 3.64
C LEU A 174 -9.22 -15.22 5.01
N CYS A 175 -8.78 -15.84 6.10
CA CYS A 175 -9.04 -15.38 7.46
C CYS A 175 -8.49 -13.96 7.68
N ALA A 176 -7.26 -13.67 7.25
CA ALA A 176 -6.67 -12.34 7.34
C ALA A 176 -7.51 -11.27 6.61
N GLY A 177 -7.92 -11.55 5.37
CA GLY A 177 -8.77 -10.66 4.57
C GLY A 177 -10.14 -10.42 5.21
N LEU A 178 -10.77 -11.48 5.72
CA LEU A 178 -12.06 -11.40 6.40
C LEU A 178 -11.98 -10.62 7.72
N ILE A 179 -10.92 -10.80 8.51
CA ILE A 179 -10.70 -10.09 9.78
C ILE A 179 -10.55 -8.58 9.56
N VAL A 180 -9.87 -8.15 8.48
CA VAL A 180 -9.76 -6.72 8.14
C VAL A 180 -11.14 -6.10 7.97
N VAL A 181 -12.01 -6.70 7.15
CA VAL A 181 -13.33 -6.12 6.85
C VAL A 181 -14.33 -6.40 7.97
N GLY A 182 -14.34 -7.61 8.51
CA GLY A 182 -15.20 -7.99 9.64
C GLY A 182 -14.95 -7.13 10.87
N GLY A 183 -13.68 -6.94 11.24
CA GLY A 183 -13.27 -6.06 12.34
C GLY A 183 -13.66 -4.60 12.11
N ALA A 184 -13.56 -4.12 10.87
CA ALA A 184 -13.98 -2.77 10.50
C ALA A 184 -15.51 -2.61 10.58
N LEU A 185 -16.29 -3.57 10.10
CA LEU A 185 -17.76 -3.56 10.20
C LEU A 185 -18.22 -3.59 11.65
N LEU A 186 -17.60 -4.44 12.46
CA LEU A 186 -17.91 -4.58 13.87
C LEU A 186 -17.62 -3.30 14.66
N SER A 187 -16.45 -2.72 14.45
CA SER A 187 -16.02 -1.48 15.13
C SER A 187 -16.95 -0.31 14.84
N HIS A 188 -17.44 -0.20 13.60
CA HIS A 188 -18.38 0.83 13.19
C HIS A 188 -19.81 0.54 13.65
N GLY A 189 -20.26 -0.70 13.50
CA GLY A 189 -21.60 -1.11 13.84
C GLY A 189 -21.90 -0.99 15.33
N LEU A 190 -20.95 -1.32 16.18
CA LEU A 190 -21.06 -1.20 17.64
C LEU A 190 -20.70 0.20 18.17
N ARG A 191 -20.25 1.13 17.29
CA ARG A 191 -19.87 2.51 17.66
C ARG A 191 -18.89 2.56 18.83
N PHE A 192 -17.93 1.65 18.87
CA PHE A 192 -16.95 1.59 19.94
C PHE A 192 -16.23 2.93 20.15
N ASN A 193 -15.93 3.24 21.40
CA ASN A 193 -15.09 4.40 21.72
C ASN A 193 -13.74 4.25 21.00
N LYS A 194 -13.40 5.26 20.18
CA LYS A 194 -12.19 5.25 19.33
C LYS A 194 -10.89 5.08 20.11
N LEU A 195 -10.82 5.63 21.31
CA LEU A 195 -9.64 5.53 22.17
C LEU A 195 -9.53 4.11 22.74
N LEU A 196 -10.62 3.58 23.28
CA LEU A 196 -10.64 2.25 23.89
C LEU A 196 -10.35 1.15 22.86
N SER A 197 -11.02 1.19 21.70
CA SER A 197 -10.79 0.20 20.63
C SER A 197 -9.35 0.27 20.09
N SER A 198 -8.78 1.47 19.93
CA SER A 198 -7.39 1.63 19.52
C SER A 198 -6.42 1.09 20.57
N PHE A 199 -6.68 1.33 21.85
CA PHE A 199 -5.86 0.84 22.95
C PHE A 199 -5.86 -0.69 23.02
N VAL A 200 -7.05 -1.32 23.02
CA VAL A 200 -7.20 -2.78 23.09
C VAL A 200 -6.48 -3.46 21.94
N VAL A 201 -6.67 -2.98 20.69
CA VAL A 201 -6.05 -3.62 19.53
C VAL A 201 -4.54 -3.37 19.48
N THR A 202 -4.06 -2.20 19.95
CA THR A 202 -2.62 -1.96 20.07
C THR A 202 -2.01 -2.85 21.15
N ALA A 203 -2.70 -3.07 22.26
CA ALA A 203 -2.25 -3.99 23.33
C ALA A 203 -2.18 -5.44 22.83
N LEU A 204 -3.20 -5.92 22.10
CA LEU A 204 -3.19 -7.24 21.49
C LEU A 204 -2.05 -7.42 20.47
N LEU A 205 -1.83 -6.41 19.63
CA LEU A 205 -0.71 -6.41 18.68
C LEU A 205 0.64 -6.42 19.40
N ALA A 206 0.79 -5.59 20.44
CA ALA A 206 2.02 -5.55 21.24
C ALA A 206 2.27 -6.87 21.94
N TRP A 207 1.23 -7.51 22.49
CA TRP A 207 1.34 -8.86 23.08
C TRP A 207 1.81 -9.88 22.05
N GLN A 208 1.16 -9.94 20.87
CA GLN A 208 1.55 -10.88 19.82
C GLN A 208 2.99 -10.66 19.34
N VAL A 209 3.41 -9.41 19.18
CA VAL A 209 4.79 -9.05 18.81
C VAL A 209 5.76 -9.45 19.92
N ALA A 210 5.42 -9.23 21.19
CA ALA A 210 6.25 -9.64 22.31
C ALA A 210 6.48 -11.15 22.33
N MET A 211 5.43 -11.96 22.07
CA MET A 211 5.56 -13.43 21.96
C MET A 211 6.45 -13.82 20.78
N ALA A 212 6.34 -13.15 19.64
CA ALA A 212 7.18 -13.42 18.49
C ALA A 212 8.67 -13.09 18.71
N VAL A 213 8.98 -12.13 19.60
CA VAL A 213 10.35 -11.68 19.90
C VAL A 213 10.99 -12.41 21.07
N GLN A 214 10.24 -12.64 22.16
CA GLN A 214 10.80 -13.14 23.43
C GLN A 214 11.06 -14.64 23.47
N HIS A 215 10.71 -15.41 22.43
CA HIS A 215 10.92 -16.85 22.35
C HIS A 215 10.30 -17.66 23.52
N THR A 216 9.21 -17.15 24.09
CA THR A 216 8.51 -17.80 25.19
C THR A 216 7.54 -18.87 24.68
N SER A 217 7.33 -19.91 25.49
CA SER A 217 6.33 -20.96 25.22
C SER A 217 4.89 -20.55 25.53
N PHE A 218 4.65 -19.32 25.97
CA PHE A 218 3.30 -18.83 26.22
C PHE A 218 2.55 -18.56 24.90
N PRO A 219 1.29 -19.02 24.77
CA PRO A 219 0.52 -18.82 23.57
C PRO A 219 0.17 -17.34 23.37
N GLY A 220 0.38 -16.84 22.16
CA GLY A 220 -0.10 -15.53 21.75
C GLY A 220 -1.58 -15.55 21.34
N PRO A 221 -2.27 -14.42 21.39
CA PRO A 221 -3.71 -14.35 21.12
C PRO A 221 -4.11 -14.76 19.68
N PHE A 222 -3.18 -14.76 18.75
CA PHE A 222 -3.42 -15.09 17.33
C PHE A 222 -2.60 -16.29 16.84
N ASP A 223 -1.99 -17.05 17.72
CA ASP A 223 -1.13 -18.18 17.35
C ASP A 223 -1.89 -19.31 16.65
N ALA A 224 -3.15 -19.54 17.01
CA ALA A 224 -3.99 -20.52 16.34
C ALA A 224 -4.14 -20.25 14.83
N PHE A 225 -4.11 -18.99 14.40
CA PHE A 225 -4.09 -18.67 12.97
C PHE A 225 -2.76 -19.02 12.32
N GLY A 226 -1.66 -18.71 13.01
CA GLY A 226 -0.32 -19.01 12.52
C GLY A 226 -0.05 -20.51 12.46
N SER A 227 -0.47 -21.27 13.50
CA SER A 227 -0.44 -22.72 13.54
C SER A 227 -1.21 -23.34 12.39
N MET A 228 -2.44 -22.88 12.14
CA MET A 228 -3.27 -23.34 11.02
C MET A 228 -2.59 -23.13 9.67
N ALA A 229 -1.85 -22.03 9.47
CA ALA A 229 -1.08 -21.82 8.25
C ALA A 229 0.06 -22.84 8.07
N LEU A 230 0.56 -23.40 9.18
CA LEU A 230 1.63 -24.39 9.23
C LEU A 230 1.12 -25.84 9.34
N TRP A 231 -0.16 -26.12 9.14
CA TRP A 231 -0.76 -27.46 9.24
C TRP A 231 -0.13 -28.51 8.32
N THR A 232 0.65 -28.12 7.36
CA THR A 232 1.46 -29.06 6.57
C THR A 232 2.57 -29.69 7.43
N LEU A 233 3.08 -28.98 8.45
CA LEU A 233 4.11 -29.48 9.37
C LEU A 233 3.49 -30.13 10.60
N HIS A 234 2.48 -29.51 11.18
CA HIS A 234 1.87 -29.90 12.45
C HIS A 234 0.39 -29.56 12.46
N ARG A 235 -0.47 -30.52 12.80
CA ARG A 235 -1.93 -30.35 12.80
C ARG A 235 -2.47 -30.47 14.20
N GLU A 236 -3.14 -29.42 14.67
CA GLU A 236 -3.87 -29.45 15.93
C GLU A 236 -5.33 -29.03 15.70
N ALA A 237 -6.28 -29.80 16.24
CA ALA A 237 -7.70 -29.49 16.08
C ALA A 237 -8.09 -28.15 16.74
N ILE A 238 -7.35 -27.72 17.76
CA ILE A 238 -7.58 -26.47 18.47
C ILE A 238 -7.42 -25.24 17.56
N ASP A 239 -6.62 -25.36 16.50
CA ASP A 239 -6.40 -24.26 15.54
C ASP A 239 -7.66 -23.88 14.75
N LEU A 240 -8.67 -24.78 14.70
CA LEU A 240 -9.97 -24.46 14.11
C LEU A 240 -10.69 -23.30 14.82
N ILE A 241 -10.27 -22.97 16.04
CA ILE A 241 -10.79 -21.79 16.75
C ILE A 241 -10.53 -20.51 15.97
N ALA A 242 -9.46 -20.45 15.15
CA ALA A 242 -9.15 -19.34 14.27
C ALA A 242 -10.25 -19.11 13.21
N VAL A 243 -10.72 -20.20 12.58
CA VAL A 243 -11.81 -20.14 11.60
C VAL A 243 -13.11 -19.72 12.27
N PHE A 244 -13.42 -20.33 13.43
CA PHE A 244 -14.60 -19.99 14.20
C PHE A 244 -14.61 -18.52 14.62
N ALA A 245 -13.51 -18.02 15.17
CA ALA A 245 -13.37 -16.61 15.54
C ALA A 245 -13.58 -15.67 14.33
N THR A 246 -13.03 -16.03 13.16
CA THR A 246 -13.25 -15.27 11.92
C THR A 246 -14.72 -15.23 11.53
N ILE A 247 -15.42 -16.36 11.61
CA ILE A 247 -16.87 -16.43 11.30
C ILE A 247 -17.66 -15.56 12.27
N VAL A 248 -17.37 -15.63 13.57
CA VAL A 248 -18.05 -14.83 14.61
C VAL A 248 -17.83 -13.32 14.36
N ILE A 249 -16.61 -12.89 14.07
CA ILE A 249 -16.30 -11.48 13.77
C ILE A 249 -17.05 -11.02 12.52
N CYS A 250 -17.08 -11.81 11.46
CA CYS A 250 -17.79 -11.46 10.23
C CYS A 250 -19.31 -11.43 10.40
N ALA A 251 -19.87 -12.43 11.06
CA ALA A 251 -21.31 -12.52 11.32
C ALA A 251 -21.77 -11.32 12.16
N SER A 252 -21.11 -11.05 13.29
CA SER A 252 -21.42 -9.89 14.13
C SER A 252 -21.26 -8.57 13.38
N GLY A 253 -20.26 -8.42 12.52
CA GLY A 253 -20.12 -7.27 11.64
C GLY A 253 -21.27 -7.09 10.65
N ILE A 254 -21.78 -8.17 10.05
CA ILE A 254 -22.95 -8.14 9.14
C ILE A 254 -24.23 -7.80 9.90
N PHE A 255 -24.41 -8.32 11.11
CA PHE A 255 -25.62 -8.01 11.93
C PHE A 255 -25.66 -6.54 12.32
N THR A 256 -24.51 -5.93 12.61
CA THR A 256 -24.42 -4.54 13.07
C THR A 256 -24.32 -3.51 11.93
N VAL A 257 -24.28 -3.94 10.66
CA VAL A 257 -24.07 -3.05 9.48
C VAL A 257 -25.12 -1.94 9.34
N GLY A 258 -26.34 -2.16 9.83
CA GLY A 258 -27.41 -1.16 9.80
C GLY A 258 -27.16 0.09 10.64
N ASN A 259 -26.25 0.01 11.61
CA ASN A 259 -25.91 1.12 12.53
C ASN A 259 -24.83 2.06 11.97
N LEU A 260 -24.37 1.84 10.75
CA LEU A 260 -23.35 2.68 10.11
C LEU A 260 -23.86 4.12 9.91
N SER A 261 -23.00 5.11 10.12
CA SER A 261 -23.37 6.51 9.92
C SER A 261 -23.46 6.87 8.44
N LEU A 262 -24.59 7.48 8.04
CA LEU A 262 -24.84 7.88 6.65
C LEU A 262 -23.85 8.95 6.17
N GLU A 263 -23.49 9.90 7.05
CA GLU A 263 -22.53 10.95 6.74
C GLU A 263 -21.16 10.36 6.40
N ALA A 264 -20.70 9.41 7.21
CA ALA A 264 -19.44 8.73 6.99
C ALA A 264 -19.43 7.91 5.69
N LEU A 265 -20.55 7.25 5.35
CA LEU A 265 -20.73 6.51 4.10
C LEU A 265 -20.73 7.43 2.88
N SER A 266 -21.48 8.53 2.91
CA SER A 266 -21.55 9.50 1.81
C SER A 266 -20.18 10.09 1.49
N ARG A 267 -19.49 10.57 2.52
CA ARG A 267 -18.13 11.12 2.39
C ARG A 267 -17.14 10.12 1.79
N ARG A 268 -17.18 8.89 2.28
CA ARG A 268 -16.30 7.84 1.77
C ARG A 268 -16.63 7.45 0.33
N SER A 269 -17.90 7.36 -0.03
CA SER A 269 -18.35 7.04 -1.38
C SER A 269 -17.84 8.03 -2.40
N SER A 270 -17.99 9.31 -2.13
CA SER A 270 -17.48 10.39 -2.98
C SER A 270 -15.96 10.29 -3.17
N LEU A 271 -15.20 10.14 -2.07
CA LEU A 271 -13.73 10.02 -2.15
C LEU A 271 -13.25 8.75 -2.85
N VAL A 272 -13.95 7.62 -2.66
CA VAL A 272 -13.62 6.36 -3.35
C VAL A 272 -13.93 6.43 -4.84
N SER A 273 -15.01 7.11 -5.24
CA SER A 273 -15.33 7.37 -6.64
C SER A 273 -14.21 8.19 -7.32
N GLN A 274 -13.78 9.29 -6.68
CA GLN A 274 -12.66 10.10 -7.16
C GLN A 274 -11.34 9.31 -7.20
N LEU A 275 -11.09 8.46 -6.19
CA LEU A 275 -9.90 7.62 -6.14
C LEU A 275 -9.88 6.60 -7.29
N ARG A 276 -11.01 5.96 -7.59
CA ARG A 276 -11.11 5.03 -8.74
C ARG A 276 -10.81 5.75 -10.04
N PHE A 277 -11.36 6.94 -10.23
CA PHE A 277 -11.08 7.77 -11.41
C PHE A 277 -9.60 8.13 -11.52
N ALA A 278 -8.96 8.58 -10.43
CA ALA A 278 -7.54 8.90 -10.40
C ALA A 278 -6.66 7.66 -10.69
N VAL A 279 -7.03 6.48 -10.19
CA VAL A 279 -6.34 5.22 -10.50
C VAL A 279 -6.47 4.85 -11.98
N THR A 280 -7.66 5.04 -12.57
CA THR A 280 -7.88 4.80 -14.00
C THR A 280 -7.01 5.71 -14.86
N LEU A 281 -6.80 6.97 -14.43
CA LEU A 281 -5.90 7.91 -15.09
C LEU A 281 -4.41 7.67 -14.77
N GLN A 282 -4.09 6.69 -13.91
CA GLN A 282 -2.73 6.40 -13.42
C GLN A 282 -2.02 7.60 -12.76
N ASP A 283 -2.80 8.53 -12.21
CA ASP A 283 -2.31 9.68 -11.47
C ASP A 283 -2.03 9.31 -10.01
N LEU A 284 -0.84 8.76 -9.76
CA LEU A 284 -0.39 8.36 -8.42
C LEU A 284 -0.42 9.50 -7.40
N ARG A 285 -0.26 10.73 -7.86
CA ARG A 285 -0.27 11.91 -7.00
C ARG A 285 -1.66 12.22 -6.48
N THR A 286 -2.65 12.30 -7.36
CA THR A 286 -4.05 12.46 -6.98
C THR A 286 -4.51 11.30 -6.09
N VAL A 287 -4.06 10.08 -6.36
CA VAL A 287 -4.29 8.91 -5.50
C VAL A 287 -3.78 9.16 -4.07
N VAL A 288 -2.55 9.66 -3.91
CA VAL A 288 -1.97 9.95 -2.58
C VAL A 288 -2.74 11.07 -1.88
N LEU A 289 -3.12 12.13 -2.58
CA LEU A 289 -3.90 13.24 -2.02
C LEU A 289 -5.29 12.79 -1.56
N LEU A 290 -6.01 12.03 -2.39
CA LEU A 290 -7.32 11.48 -2.05
C LEU A 290 -7.24 10.47 -0.90
N ARG A 291 -6.18 9.65 -0.86
CA ARG A 291 -5.93 8.76 0.27
C ARG A 291 -5.74 9.52 1.57
N ARG A 292 -5.04 10.66 1.55
CA ARG A 292 -4.89 11.53 2.74
C ARG A 292 -6.23 12.14 3.17
N GLN A 293 -7.05 12.57 2.22
CA GLN A 293 -8.41 13.06 2.51
C GLN A 293 -9.30 11.95 3.09
N LEU A 294 -9.21 10.72 2.55
CA LEU A 294 -9.88 9.54 3.07
C LEU A 294 -9.47 9.22 4.52
N SER A 295 -8.18 9.36 4.84
CA SER A 295 -7.67 9.13 6.19
C SER A 295 -7.94 10.28 7.16
N GLN A 296 -8.54 11.38 6.67
CA GLN A 296 -8.78 12.60 7.45
C GLN A 296 -7.50 13.15 8.11
N GLU A 297 -6.38 13.04 7.44
CA GLU A 297 -5.12 13.55 7.95
C GLU A 297 -5.12 15.07 7.93
N GLN A 298 -5.14 15.65 9.13
CA GLN A 298 -5.00 17.08 9.32
C GLN A 298 -3.57 17.39 9.79
N MET A 299 -2.99 18.42 9.19
CA MET A 299 -1.71 18.95 9.68
C MET A 299 -1.90 19.53 11.10
N ARG A 300 -0.87 19.40 11.91
CA ARG A 300 -0.88 19.99 13.26
C ARG A 300 -0.98 21.51 13.19
N LYS A 301 -1.72 22.11 14.09
CA LYS A 301 -1.82 23.57 14.22
C LYS A 301 -0.48 24.18 14.62
N SER A 302 0.25 23.52 15.53
CA SER A 302 1.60 23.91 15.96
C SER A 302 2.65 22.85 15.56
N PRO A 303 3.87 23.25 15.18
CA PRO A 303 4.96 22.31 14.90
C PRO A 303 5.42 21.61 16.19
N TRP A 304 6.06 20.43 16.03
CA TRP A 304 6.65 19.69 17.16
C TRP A 304 7.74 20.49 17.88
N VAL A 305 8.52 21.25 17.11
CA VAL A 305 9.58 22.14 17.61
C VAL A 305 9.41 23.49 16.94
N THR A 306 9.41 24.56 17.73
CA THR A 306 9.34 25.93 17.23
C THR A 306 10.74 26.42 16.90
N LEU A 307 11.00 26.68 15.62
CA LEU A 307 12.27 27.26 15.17
C LEU A 307 12.25 28.78 15.33
N LYS A 308 13.20 29.33 16.09
CA LYS A 308 13.40 30.78 16.21
C LYS A 308 13.67 31.39 14.82
N ARG A 309 13.14 32.58 14.60
CA ARG A 309 13.37 33.31 13.33
C ARG A 309 14.80 33.83 13.29
N SER A 310 15.64 33.21 12.44
CA SER A 310 17.00 33.72 12.17
C SER A 310 17.00 34.42 10.81
N ALA A 311 17.61 35.59 10.74
CA ALA A 311 17.77 36.35 9.49
C ALA A 311 18.73 35.67 8.50
N LYS A 312 19.61 34.77 9.01
CA LYS A 312 20.65 34.08 8.22
C LYS A 312 20.13 32.85 7.46
N THR A 313 18.93 32.32 7.77
CA THR A 313 18.40 31.12 7.10
C THR A 313 17.59 31.46 5.87
N SER A 314 17.92 30.82 4.73
CA SER A 314 17.13 30.93 3.51
C SER A 314 15.66 30.59 3.76
N PRO A 315 14.70 31.35 3.20
CA PRO A 315 13.27 31.14 3.44
C PRO A 315 12.76 29.79 2.96
N ILE A 316 13.34 29.22 1.88
CA ILE A 316 12.93 27.97 1.27
C ILE A 316 13.17 26.76 2.22
N PRO A 317 14.40 26.47 2.68
CA PRO A 317 14.64 25.38 3.63
C PRO A 317 13.86 25.55 4.93
N ARG A 318 13.77 26.75 5.46
CA ARG A 318 13.01 27.01 6.68
C ARG A 318 11.55 26.61 6.55
N ARG A 319 10.91 26.97 5.44
CA ARG A 319 9.52 26.59 5.16
C ARG A 319 9.38 25.07 5.02
N GLY A 320 10.32 24.42 4.36
CA GLY A 320 10.37 22.96 4.25
C GLY A 320 10.43 22.28 5.62
N ILE A 321 11.34 22.73 6.52
CA ILE A 321 11.45 22.20 7.88
C ILE A 321 10.15 22.42 8.66
N GLN A 322 9.56 23.62 8.61
CA GLN A 322 8.31 23.90 9.30
C GLN A 322 7.15 23.03 8.78
N SER A 323 7.12 22.73 7.48
CA SER A 323 6.12 21.83 6.89
C SER A 323 6.25 20.40 7.44
N LEU A 324 7.46 19.84 7.49
CA LEU A 324 7.72 18.51 8.02
C LEU A 324 7.46 18.41 9.53
N LEU A 325 7.83 19.44 10.29
CA LEU A 325 7.57 19.49 11.73
C LEU A 325 6.07 19.63 12.10
N LYS A 326 5.20 19.94 11.15
CA LYS A 326 3.75 19.95 11.35
C LYS A 326 3.09 18.62 11.01
N PHE A 327 3.85 17.60 10.65
CA PHE A 327 3.26 16.29 10.37
C PHE A 327 2.55 15.71 11.59
N PRO A 328 1.34 15.14 11.43
CA PRO A 328 0.65 14.47 12.51
C PRO A 328 1.42 13.23 12.97
N ALA A 329 1.36 12.90 14.26
CA ALA A 329 2.06 11.73 14.83
C ALA A 329 1.80 10.44 14.05
N ARG A 330 0.55 10.22 13.60
CA ARG A 330 0.17 9.07 12.78
C ARG A 330 1.00 8.95 11.51
N ARG A 331 1.33 10.06 10.86
CA ARG A 331 2.13 10.10 9.65
C ARG A 331 3.59 9.75 9.96
N VAL A 332 4.13 10.32 11.02
CA VAL A 332 5.50 10.02 11.47
C VAL A 332 5.65 8.54 11.82
N VAL A 333 4.71 7.97 12.59
CA VAL A 333 4.70 6.53 12.92
C VAL A 333 4.61 5.66 11.65
N ARG A 334 3.78 6.04 10.67
CA ARG A 334 3.70 5.31 9.40
C ARG A 334 5.04 5.33 8.65
N MET A 335 5.72 6.47 8.60
CA MET A 335 7.05 6.61 7.99
C MET A 335 8.08 5.74 8.72
N GLN A 336 8.07 5.72 10.05
CA GLN A 336 8.95 4.85 10.85
C GLN A 336 8.67 3.36 10.58
N LEU A 337 7.40 2.96 10.52
CA LEU A 337 7.03 1.58 10.19
C LEU A 337 7.48 1.17 8.78
N LEU A 338 7.36 2.05 7.79
CA LEU A 338 7.82 1.78 6.43
C LEU A 338 9.32 1.55 6.38
N ILE A 339 10.11 2.36 7.08
CA ILE A 339 11.56 2.19 7.19
C ILE A 339 11.91 0.90 7.94
N ALA A 340 11.24 0.61 9.05
CA ALA A 340 11.48 -0.62 9.82
C ALA A 340 11.19 -1.88 8.98
N VAL A 341 10.07 -1.90 8.25
CA VAL A 341 9.71 -3.00 7.35
C VAL A 341 10.72 -3.11 6.20
N ALA A 342 11.16 -1.99 5.61
CA ALA A 342 12.17 -1.99 4.56
C ALA A 342 13.49 -2.57 5.05
N ALA A 343 13.98 -2.17 6.23
CA ALA A 343 15.20 -2.68 6.85
C ALA A 343 15.08 -4.18 7.14
N MET A 344 13.97 -4.62 7.71
CA MET A 344 13.71 -6.05 7.95
C MET A 344 13.70 -6.86 6.65
N CYS A 345 13.10 -6.32 5.58
CA CYS A 345 13.13 -6.96 4.27
C CYS A 345 14.55 -7.05 3.68
N GLN A 346 15.43 -6.06 3.93
CA GLN A 346 16.84 -6.13 3.54
C GLN A 346 17.57 -7.24 4.30
N VAL A 347 17.34 -7.41 5.60
CA VAL A 347 17.89 -8.53 6.36
C VAL A 347 17.41 -9.87 5.80
N TRP A 348 16.14 -10.02 5.48
CA TRP A 348 15.63 -11.23 4.86
C TRP A 348 16.22 -11.50 3.47
N ALA A 349 16.45 -10.46 2.68
CA ALA A 349 17.13 -10.58 1.40
C ALA A 349 18.58 -11.04 1.57
N TYR A 350 19.30 -10.53 2.56
CA TYR A 350 20.64 -10.98 2.93
C TYR A 350 20.64 -12.46 3.35
N ARG A 351 19.68 -12.89 4.17
CA ARG A 351 19.51 -14.28 4.61
C ARG A 351 19.06 -15.25 3.51
N GLY A 352 18.75 -14.77 2.28
CA GLY A 352 18.43 -15.61 1.12
C GLY A 352 17.06 -15.40 0.49
N THR A 353 16.18 -14.60 1.08
CA THR A 353 14.86 -14.28 0.52
C THR A 353 14.95 -13.10 -0.46
N THR A 354 15.52 -13.34 -1.62
CA THR A 354 15.76 -12.31 -2.66
C THR A 354 14.52 -11.45 -2.98
N PRO A 355 13.28 -11.98 -3.07
CA PRO A 355 12.09 -11.16 -3.35
C PRO A 355 11.83 -10.04 -2.33
N ALA A 356 12.36 -10.15 -1.12
CA ALA A 356 12.22 -9.14 -0.07
C ALA A 356 12.80 -7.77 -0.49
N VAL A 357 13.78 -7.74 -1.42
CA VAL A 357 14.33 -6.50 -1.99
C VAL A 357 13.25 -5.66 -2.67
N ILE A 358 12.31 -6.30 -3.38
CA ILE A 358 11.21 -5.60 -4.05
C ILE A 358 10.31 -4.93 -3.02
N VAL A 359 9.97 -5.66 -1.95
CA VAL A 359 9.14 -5.12 -0.86
C VAL A 359 9.86 -3.97 -0.15
N SER A 360 11.16 -4.13 0.12
CA SER A 360 12.00 -3.06 0.68
C SER A 360 11.94 -1.80 -0.20
N GLY A 361 12.23 -1.91 -1.49
CA GLY A 361 12.20 -0.79 -2.42
C GLY A 361 10.82 -0.11 -2.51
N LEU A 362 9.74 -0.88 -2.54
CA LEU A 362 8.38 -0.32 -2.53
C LEU A 362 8.05 0.40 -1.22
N CYS A 363 8.46 -0.13 -0.06
CA CYS A 363 8.29 0.56 1.22
C CYS A 363 9.06 1.89 1.23
N LEU A 364 10.31 1.90 0.73
CA LEU A 364 11.11 3.11 0.62
C LEU A 364 10.53 4.12 -0.38
N PHE A 365 9.94 3.65 -1.48
CA PHE A 365 9.23 4.51 -2.43
C PHE A 365 8.02 5.20 -1.77
N VAL A 366 7.18 4.44 -1.06
CA VAL A 366 6.02 5.00 -0.35
C VAL A 366 6.47 5.97 0.76
N PHE A 367 7.54 5.66 1.49
CA PHE A 367 8.18 6.57 2.43
C PHE A 367 8.64 7.87 1.74
N GLY A 368 9.30 7.75 0.59
CA GLY A 368 9.73 8.88 -0.23
C GLY A 368 8.58 9.81 -0.61
N LEU A 369 7.42 9.25 -1.04
CA LEU A 369 6.22 10.04 -1.36
C LEU A 369 5.70 10.87 -0.17
N GLU A 370 5.95 10.40 1.06
CA GLU A 370 5.55 11.14 2.25
C GLU A 370 6.52 12.30 2.57
N ILE A 371 7.81 12.08 2.43
CA ILE A 371 8.83 13.05 2.86
C ILE A 371 9.01 14.19 1.86
N ILE A 372 8.76 13.96 0.56
CA ILE A 372 8.93 14.99 -0.49
C ILE A 372 7.73 15.95 -0.62
N GLU A 373 6.77 15.93 0.30
CA GLU A 373 5.58 16.77 0.23
C GLU A 373 5.87 18.26 0.00
N PRO A 374 6.90 18.89 0.63
CA PRO A 374 7.22 20.29 0.37
C PRO A 374 7.53 20.57 -1.10
N LEU A 375 8.27 19.68 -1.78
CA LEU A 375 8.53 19.76 -3.21
C LEU A 375 7.25 19.55 -4.03
N SER A 376 6.46 18.54 -3.66
CA SER A 376 5.22 18.23 -4.35
C SER A 376 4.25 19.42 -4.36
N GLN A 377 4.15 20.17 -3.26
CA GLN A 377 3.31 21.37 -3.16
C GLN A 377 3.77 22.53 -4.07
N GLU A 378 5.08 22.64 -4.31
CA GLU A 378 5.60 23.66 -5.24
C GLU A 378 5.33 23.28 -6.71
N VAL A 379 5.51 22.00 -7.05
CA VAL A 379 5.20 21.50 -8.39
C VAL A 379 3.71 21.65 -8.72
N ASP A 380 2.82 21.60 -7.71
CA ASP A 380 1.36 21.75 -7.86
C ASP A 380 0.91 23.17 -8.14
N LYS A 381 1.74 24.16 -7.86
CA LYS A 381 1.40 25.59 -7.96
C LYS A 381 2.39 26.33 -8.85
N PRO A 382 2.37 26.07 -10.18
CA PRO A 382 3.32 26.66 -11.12
C PRO A 382 3.28 28.19 -11.10
N ASP A 383 2.10 28.81 -11.02
CA ASP A 383 1.93 30.27 -10.98
C ASP A 383 2.70 30.93 -9.85
N ARG A 384 2.76 30.23 -8.70
CA ARG A 384 3.51 30.72 -7.55
C ARG A 384 5.02 30.51 -7.72
N THR A 385 5.42 29.46 -8.37
CA THR A 385 6.83 29.13 -8.67
C THR A 385 7.39 30.17 -9.63
N ASP A 386 6.61 30.61 -10.60
CA ASP A 386 6.99 31.59 -11.61
C ASP A 386 7.10 33.03 -11.06
N ALA A 387 6.44 33.30 -9.94
CA ALA A 387 6.58 34.59 -9.25
C ALA A 387 7.92 34.73 -8.49
N ILE A 388 8.72 33.64 -8.37
CA ILE A 388 10.01 33.66 -7.69
C ILE A 388 11.11 33.84 -8.73
N PRO A 389 12.00 34.86 -8.61
CA PRO A 389 13.07 35.14 -9.57
C PRO A 389 14.25 34.16 -9.43
N ILE A 390 13.98 32.88 -9.51
CA ILE A 390 14.95 31.77 -9.44
C ILE A 390 14.55 30.74 -10.49
N ASP A 391 15.52 30.17 -11.20
CA ASP A 391 15.25 29.08 -12.13
C ASP A 391 14.50 27.94 -11.47
N ARG A 392 13.47 27.41 -12.15
CA ARG A 392 12.57 26.35 -11.60
C ARG A 392 13.35 25.13 -11.14
N GLY A 393 14.36 24.71 -11.93
CA GLY A 393 15.19 23.54 -11.59
C GLY A 393 16.00 23.77 -10.32
N GLU A 394 16.59 24.97 -10.18
CA GLU A 394 17.32 25.32 -8.97
C GLU A 394 16.40 25.46 -7.76
N LEU A 395 15.22 26.04 -7.93
CA LEU A 395 14.23 26.15 -6.87
C LEU A 395 13.81 24.76 -6.37
N MET A 396 13.55 23.80 -7.28
CA MET A 396 13.22 22.43 -6.92
C MET A 396 14.36 21.75 -6.15
N LEU A 397 15.62 21.94 -6.55
CA LEU A 397 16.77 21.40 -5.83
C LEU A 397 16.87 21.98 -4.41
N ARG A 398 16.64 23.28 -4.24
CA ARG A 398 16.62 23.90 -2.91
C ARG A 398 15.54 23.32 -2.00
N HIS A 399 14.37 22.91 -2.56
CA HIS A 399 13.33 22.22 -1.83
C HIS A 399 13.70 20.79 -1.44
N LEU A 400 14.67 20.15 -2.09
CA LEU A 400 15.16 18.81 -1.74
C LEU A 400 16.12 18.79 -0.54
N ILE A 401 16.78 19.90 -0.22
CA ILE A 401 17.75 19.97 0.89
C ILE A 401 17.12 19.47 2.20
N VAL A 402 15.89 19.91 2.50
CA VAL A 402 15.24 19.58 3.76
C VAL A 402 14.77 18.12 3.80
N PRO A 403 14.05 17.58 2.81
CA PRO A 403 13.77 16.15 2.74
C PRO A 403 15.03 15.29 2.90
N THR A 404 16.12 15.63 2.19
CA THR A 404 17.38 14.89 2.29
C THR A 404 17.96 14.89 3.72
N LEU A 405 17.93 16.03 4.40
CA LEU A 405 18.38 16.11 5.79
C LEU A 405 17.51 15.26 6.73
N PHE A 406 16.20 15.25 6.50
CA PHE A 406 15.24 14.45 7.27
C PHE A 406 15.31 12.94 6.99
N LEU A 407 16.03 12.48 5.95
CA LEU A 407 16.32 11.07 5.77
C LEU A 407 17.21 10.51 6.89
N LEU A 408 18.13 11.30 7.46
CA LEU A 408 19.10 10.84 8.44
C LEU A 408 18.49 10.16 9.67
N PRO A 409 17.52 10.75 10.40
CA PRO A 409 16.93 10.09 11.59
C PRO A 409 16.16 8.83 11.21
N PHE A 410 15.53 8.77 10.03
CA PHE A 410 14.84 7.57 9.57
C PHE A 410 15.84 6.48 9.13
N THR A 411 16.93 6.84 8.47
CA THR A 411 18.03 5.90 8.16
C THR A 411 18.64 5.33 9.43
N ALA A 412 18.87 6.17 10.45
CA ALA A 412 19.36 5.71 11.74
C ALA A 412 18.41 4.68 12.38
N LEU A 413 17.10 4.89 12.30
CA LEU A 413 16.11 3.89 12.73
C LEU A 413 16.23 2.59 11.92
N GLY A 414 16.40 2.67 10.61
CA GLY A 414 16.60 1.49 9.75
C GLY A 414 17.86 0.70 10.14
N ILE A 415 18.96 1.40 10.40
CA ILE A 415 20.23 0.79 10.87
C ILE A 415 20.02 0.11 12.22
N LEU A 416 19.32 0.76 13.15
CA LEU A 416 18.98 0.17 14.45
C LEU A 416 18.17 -1.11 14.30
N VAL A 417 17.14 -1.11 13.45
CA VAL A 417 16.33 -2.30 13.17
C VAL A 417 17.21 -3.41 12.58
N THR A 418 18.06 -3.11 11.60
CA THR A 418 18.98 -4.09 11.01
C THR A 418 19.89 -4.70 12.08
N TYR A 419 20.46 -3.89 12.95
CA TYR A 419 21.35 -4.32 14.03
C TYR A 419 20.63 -5.20 15.06
N LEU A 420 19.36 -4.92 15.38
CA LEU A 420 18.58 -5.76 16.30
C LEU A 420 18.34 -7.18 15.75
N PHE A 421 18.30 -7.34 14.42
CA PHE A 421 18.13 -8.66 13.79
C PHE A 421 19.44 -9.40 13.53
N GLU A 422 20.55 -8.65 13.36
CA GLU A 422 21.91 -9.15 13.10
C GLU A 422 22.89 -8.36 13.99
N PRO A 423 23.06 -8.73 15.26
CA PRO A 423 23.81 -7.94 16.24
C PRO A 423 25.34 -8.14 16.10
N GLU A 424 25.89 -7.86 14.94
CA GLU A 424 27.32 -7.91 14.66
C GLU A 424 27.86 -6.50 14.39
N PRO A 425 29.10 -6.14 14.84
CA PRO A 425 29.67 -4.82 14.59
C PRO A 425 29.76 -4.46 13.10
N ILE A 426 30.08 -5.43 12.24
CA ILE A 426 30.17 -5.24 10.78
C ILE A 426 28.80 -4.86 10.17
N THR A 427 27.71 -5.32 10.78
CA THR A 427 26.34 -5.02 10.32
C THR A 427 26.04 -3.53 10.37
N LEU A 428 26.53 -2.80 11.37
CA LEU A 428 26.35 -1.34 11.45
C LEU A 428 26.99 -0.63 10.27
N ALA A 429 28.20 -1.02 9.89
CA ALA A 429 28.91 -0.44 8.74
C ALA A 429 28.19 -0.76 7.43
N ILE A 430 27.80 -2.01 7.21
CA ILE A 430 27.06 -2.44 6.01
C ILE A 430 25.71 -1.75 5.95
N ALA A 431 24.95 -1.71 7.07
CA ALA A 431 23.65 -1.07 7.13
C ALA A 431 23.72 0.44 6.83
N LEU A 432 24.78 1.12 7.24
CA LEU A 432 24.99 2.53 6.91
C LEU A 432 25.31 2.69 5.41
N ILE A 433 26.27 1.91 4.88
CA ILE A 433 26.74 2.00 3.50
C ILE A 433 25.61 1.65 2.50
N VAL A 434 24.78 0.67 2.81
CA VAL A 434 23.69 0.24 1.95
C VAL A 434 22.39 1.01 2.24
N GLY A 435 22.06 1.23 3.51
CA GLY A 435 20.78 1.80 3.93
C GLY A 435 20.61 3.26 3.53
N LEU A 436 21.64 4.10 3.67
CA LEU A 436 21.56 5.52 3.33
C LEU A 436 21.30 5.73 1.82
N PRO A 437 22.04 5.11 0.90
CA PRO A 437 21.73 5.19 -0.53
C PRO A 437 20.38 4.56 -0.90
N ALA A 438 19.96 3.48 -0.23
CA ALA A 438 18.66 2.84 -0.49
C ALA A 438 17.49 3.77 -0.14
N VAL A 439 17.53 4.42 1.03
CA VAL A 439 16.52 5.41 1.45
C VAL A 439 16.55 6.61 0.49
N GLY A 440 17.73 7.04 0.07
CA GLY A 440 17.92 8.07 -0.97
C GLY A 440 17.25 7.68 -2.29
N ALA A 441 17.44 6.44 -2.77
CA ALA A 441 16.84 5.96 -4.02
C ALA A 441 15.32 5.84 -3.94
N GLY A 442 14.77 5.41 -2.79
CA GLY A 442 13.33 5.46 -2.53
C GLY A 442 12.78 6.88 -2.68
N THR A 443 13.49 7.85 -2.10
CA THR A 443 13.14 9.26 -2.21
C THR A 443 13.30 9.78 -3.64
N ALA A 444 14.36 9.38 -4.37
CA ALA A 444 14.59 9.75 -5.77
C ALA A 444 13.47 9.25 -6.70
N GLY A 445 13.02 8.01 -6.51
CA GLY A 445 11.84 7.49 -7.21
C GLY A 445 10.60 8.36 -6.97
N ALA A 446 10.37 8.75 -5.72
CA ALA A 446 9.28 9.65 -5.36
C ALA A 446 9.43 11.05 -5.98
N ILE A 447 10.64 11.61 -6.04
CA ILE A 447 10.95 12.88 -6.70
C ILE A 447 10.62 12.81 -8.19
N ILE A 448 11.05 11.74 -8.88
CA ILE A 448 10.73 11.52 -10.29
C ILE A 448 9.21 11.53 -10.49
N ASN A 449 8.48 10.84 -9.62
CA ASN A 449 7.02 10.81 -9.69
C ASN A 449 6.38 12.19 -9.49
N ALA A 450 6.85 12.96 -8.51
CA ALA A 450 6.33 14.31 -8.22
C ALA A 450 6.65 15.32 -9.33
N VAL A 451 7.90 15.32 -9.81
CA VAL A 451 8.40 16.29 -10.80
C VAL A 451 7.82 16.04 -12.19
N LYS A 452 7.48 14.79 -12.55
CA LYS A 452 6.78 14.50 -13.83
C LYS A 452 5.43 15.22 -13.95
N GLY A 453 4.79 15.52 -12.84
CA GLY A 453 3.46 16.12 -12.81
C GLY A 453 2.35 15.12 -13.17
N ALA A 454 1.10 15.61 -13.13
CA ALA A 454 -0.05 14.84 -13.60
C ALA A 454 0.07 14.55 -15.10
N PRO A 455 -0.40 13.38 -15.58
CA PRO A 455 -0.50 13.10 -17.01
C PRO A 455 -1.41 14.14 -17.68
N ASP A 456 -0.96 14.70 -18.78
CA ASP A 456 -1.79 15.61 -19.56
C ASP A 456 -2.81 14.79 -20.35
N PRO A 457 -4.12 14.86 -20.05
CA PRO A 457 -5.14 14.08 -20.74
C PRO A 457 -5.29 14.49 -22.22
N LEU A 458 -5.02 15.75 -22.57
CA LEU A 458 -5.08 16.24 -23.94
C LEU A 458 -3.86 15.83 -24.76
N GLY A 459 -2.66 15.85 -24.15
CA GLY A 459 -1.44 15.35 -24.78
C GLY A 459 -1.49 13.86 -25.10
N GLN A 460 -2.07 13.06 -24.22
CA GLN A 460 -2.28 11.63 -24.46
C GLN A 460 -3.26 11.36 -25.60
N THR A 461 -4.26 12.19 -25.81
CA THR A 461 -5.23 12.03 -26.90
C THR A 461 -4.56 12.23 -28.24
N ASN A 462 -3.69 13.22 -28.37
CA ASN A 462 -2.94 13.50 -29.60
C ASN A 462 -1.88 12.43 -29.89
N GLU A 463 -1.15 11.94 -28.86
CA GLU A 463 -0.19 10.84 -29.04
C GLU A 463 -0.89 9.51 -29.41
N ARG A 464 -2.07 9.25 -28.84
CA ARG A 464 -2.87 8.04 -29.14
C ARG A 464 -3.45 8.03 -30.55
N MET A 465 -3.65 9.19 -31.15
CA MET A 465 -4.19 9.31 -32.52
C MET A 465 -3.21 8.81 -33.59
N PHE A 466 -1.90 8.83 -33.28
CA PHE A 466 -0.82 8.46 -34.23
C PHE A 466 -0.08 7.18 -33.86
N MET A 467 -0.33 6.60 -32.69
CA MET A 467 0.30 5.35 -32.23
C MET A 467 -0.73 4.23 -32.09
N PRO A 468 -0.36 2.98 -32.45
CA PRO A 468 -1.21 1.83 -32.11
C PRO A 468 -1.56 1.83 -30.63
N PRO A 469 -2.80 1.48 -30.24
CA PRO A 469 -3.27 1.53 -28.85
C PRO A 469 -2.39 0.73 -27.88
N GLU A 470 -1.75 -0.35 -28.35
CA GLU A 470 -0.82 -1.16 -27.60
C GLU A 470 0.44 -0.38 -27.19
N VAL A 471 1.00 0.43 -28.09
CA VAL A 471 2.22 1.21 -27.84
C VAL A 471 1.92 2.42 -26.94
N ALA A 472 0.78 3.06 -27.14
CA ALA A 472 0.33 4.17 -26.29
C ALA A 472 0.07 3.72 -24.84
N GLY A 473 -0.49 2.52 -24.65
CA GLY A 473 -0.66 1.91 -23.33
C GLY A 473 0.67 1.61 -22.64
N MET A 474 1.65 1.13 -23.38
CA MET A 474 2.97 0.76 -22.88
C MET A 474 3.77 1.99 -22.38
N SER A 475 3.70 3.12 -23.09
CA SER A 475 4.36 4.37 -22.66
C SER A 475 3.85 4.88 -21.31
N THR A 476 2.54 4.77 -21.09
CA THR A 476 1.89 5.16 -19.83
C THR A 476 2.27 4.21 -18.69
N MET A 477 2.32 2.90 -18.97
CA MET A 477 2.74 1.89 -18.01
C MET A 477 4.20 2.08 -17.59
N VAL A 478 5.11 2.30 -18.53
CA VAL A 478 6.53 2.60 -18.24
C VAL A 478 6.66 3.84 -17.37
N ARG A 479 5.91 4.90 -17.67
CA ARG A 479 5.89 6.13 -16.84
C ARG A 479 5.46 5.87 -15.40
N ALA A 480 4.48 5.00 -15.17
CA ALA A 480 3.97 4.69 -13.84
C ALA A 480 4.91 3.77 -13.05
N VAL A 481 5.55 2.81 -13.73
CA VAL A 481 6.36 1.75 -13.10
C VAL A 481 7.80 2.20 -12.85
N TRP A 482 8.35 3.11 -13.67
CA TRP A 482 9.74 3.56 -13.56
C TRP A 482 10.11 4.14 -12.18
N PRO A 483 9.31 5.03 -11.55
CA PRO A 483 9.65 5.58 -10.23
C PRO A 483 9.81 4.54 -9.11
N PRO A 484 8.90 3.56 -8.94
CA PRO A 484 9.12 2.45 -8.01
C PRO A 484 10.34 1.59 -8.35
N ILE A 485 10.65 1.37 -9.65
CA ILE A 485 11.84 0.62 -10.06
C ILE A 485 13.12 1.27 -9.54
N VAL A 486 13.25 2.60 -9.65
CA VAL A 486 14.41 3.33 -9.11
C VAL A 486 14.60 3.07 -7.61
N ALA A 487 13.51 3.02 -6.85
CA ALA A 487 13.56 2.69 -5.43
C ALA A 487 14.01 1.23 -5.18
N ILE A 488 13.55 0.29 -6.00
CA ILE A 488 13.96 -1.12 -5.91
C ILE A 488 15.46 -1.27 -6.26
N LEU A 489 15.93 -0.58 -7.30
CA LEU A 489 17.35 -0.57 -7.67
C LEU A 489 18.24 -0.10 -6.51
N GLY A 490 17.77 0.88 -5.73
CA GLY A 490 18.46 1.34 -4.53
C GLY A 490 18.59 0.29 -3.42
N SER A 491 17.74 -0.72 -3.41
CA SER A 491 17.77 -1.81 -2.43
C SER A 491 18.58 -3.03 -2.89
N LEU A 492 19.03 -3.08 -4.15
CA LEU A 492 19.82 -4.18 -4.70
C LEU A 492 21.22 -4.37 -4.07
N PRO A 493 21.90 -3.33 -3.56
CA PRO A 493 23.25 -3.48 -2.99
C PRO A 493 23.36 -4.56 -1.92
N ILE A 494 22.29 -4.85 -1.16
CA ILE A 494 22.28 -5.91 -0.17
C ILE A 494 22.52 -7.31 -0.78
N LEU A 495 22.10 -7.53 -2.03
CA LEU A 495 22.32 -8.78 -2.74
C LEU A 495 23.80 -8.91 -3.15
N ALA A 496 24.43 -7.81 -3.54
CA ALA A 496 25.86 -7.80 -3.86
C ALA A 496 26.72 -8.08 -2.62
N VAL A 497 26.33 -7.53 -1.45
CA VAL A 497 26.97 -7.86 -0.17
C VAL A 497 26.85 -9.36 0.12
N ARG A 498 25.64 -9.92 -0.03
CA ARG A 498 25.39 -11.35 0.19
C ARG A 498 26.25 -12.24 -0.70
N GLU A 499 26.34 -11.92 -1.99
CA GLU A 499 27.16 -12.70 -2.92
C GLU A 499 28.65 -12.52 -2.64
N GLY A 500 29.12 -11.31 -2.30
CA GLY A 500 30.50 -11.05 -1.89
C GLY A 500 30.90 -11.88 -0.67
N VAL A 501 30.05 -11.92 0.37
CA VAL A 501 30.31 -12.74 1.56
C VAL A 501 30.40 -14.22 1.23
N LYS A 502 29.53 -14.74 0.33
CA LYS A 502 29.56 -16.15 -0.08
C LYS A 502 30.83 -16.53 -0.84
N ASN A 503 31.33 -15.60 -1.64
CA ASN A 503 32.54 -15.82 -2.44
C ASN A 503 33.83 -15.59 -1.64
N GLY A 504 33.74 -15.27 -0.34
CA GLY A 504 34.90 -14.95 0.50
C GLY A 504 35.45 -13.55 0.31
N ASP A 505 34.74 -12.68 -0.42
CA ASP A 505 35.13 -11.29 -0.64
C ASP A 505 34.87 -10.44 0.61
N ASN A 506 35.56 -9.28 0.66
CA ASN A 506 35.29 -8.29 1.71
C ASN A 506 33.88 -7.70 1.56
N ALA A 507 33.00 -7.99 2.51
CA ALA A 507 31.61 -7.52 2.55
C ALA A 507 31.50 -5.99 2.47
N ILE A 508 32.38 -5.26 3.16
CA ILE A 508 32.43 -3.80 3.13
C ILE A 508 32.79 -3.30 1.75
N GLY A 509 33.76 -3.93 1.09
CA GLY A 509 34.18 -3.59 -0.27
C GLY A 509 33.06 -3.81 -1.30
N ALA A 510 32.28 -4.90 -1.18
CA ALA A 510 31.15 -5.18 -2.02
C ALA A 510 30.02 -4.15 -1.78
N ALA A 511 29.73 -3.83 -0.51
CA ALA A 511 28.78 -2.80 -0.14
C ALA A 511 29.14 -1.43 -0.72
N LEU A 512 30.41 -1.03 -0.61
CA LEU A 512 30.86 0.29 -1.05
C LEU A 512 30.78 0.45 -2.58
N ARG A 513 31.23 -0.55 -3.34
CA ARG A 513 31.16 -0.54 -4.82
C ARG A 513 29.74 -0.34 -5.31
N THR A 514 28.78 -1.06 -4.73
CA THR A 514 27.39 -0.99 -5.15
C THR A 514 26.69 0.27 -4.64
N ALA A 515 27.03 0.75 -3.44
CA ALA A 515 26.54 2.01 -2.90
C ALA A 515 26.95 3.21 -3.78
N ILE A 516 28.20 3.22 -4.30
CA ILE A 516 28.64 4.24 -5.26
C ILE A 516 27.75 4.25 -6.51
N GLY A 517 27.40 3.10 -7.05
CA GLY A 517 26.46 3.01 -8.18
C GLY A 517 25.10 3.65 -7.89
N VAL A 518 24.56 3.41 -6.69
CA VAL A 518 23.29 4.05 -6.27
C VAL A 518 23.48 5.55 -6.08
N LEU A 519 24.59 6.01 -5.50
CA LEU A 519 24.86 7.44 -5.35
C LEU A 519 25.00 8.15 -6.71
N LEU A 520 25.61 7.51 -7.70
CA LEU A 520 25.63 8.02 -9.08
C LEU A 520 24.23 8.14 -9.65
N LEU A 521 23.37 7.14 -9.44
CA LEU A 521 21.97 7.20 -9.84
C LEU A 521 21.25 8.40 -9.17
N LEU A 522 21.48 8.65 -7.88
CA LEU A 522 20.94 9.81 -7.18
C LEU A 522 21.44 11.13 -7.77
N GLY A 523 22.72 11.20 -8.10
CA GLY A 523 23.32 12.35 -8.79
C GLY A 523 22.65 12.62 -10.15
N LEU A 524 22.42 11.56 -10.94
CA LEU A 524 21.70 11.67 -12.22
C LEU A 524 20.27 12.16 -12.05
N VAL A 525 19.54 11.68 -11.03
CA VAL A 525 18.19 12.17 -10.73
C VAL A 525 18.24 13.65 -10.34
N GLY A 526 19.19 14.07 -9.52
CA GLY A 526 19.37 15.48 -9.15
C GLY A 526 19.69 16.37 -10.38
N ALA A 527 20.59 15.94 -11.25
CA ALA A 527 20.91 16.61 -12.49
C ALA A 527 19.69 16.70 -13.42
N TRP A 528 18.93 15.63 -13.54
CA TRP A 528 17.68 15.60 -14.30
C TRP A 528 16.64 16.59 -13.76
N VAL A 529 16.47 16.67 -12.44
CA VAL A 529 15.56 17.66 -11.81
C VAL A 529 16.00 19.09 -12.17
N ARG A 530 17.30 19.37 -12.10
CA ARG A 530 17.87 20.70 -12.41
C ARG A 530 17.64 21.10 -13.86
N HIS A 531 17.87 20.19 -14.81
CA HIS A 531 17.85 20.46 -16.24
C HIS A 531 16.55 20.02 -16.94
N ARG A 532 15.50 19.72 -16.16
CA ARG A 532 14.26 19.15 -16.68
C ARG A 532 13.62 19.97 -17.82
N ASP A 533 13.53 21.27 -17.65
CA ASP A 533 12.85 22.13 -18.63
C ASP A 533 13.68 22.30 -19.91
N ALA A 534 14.99 22.35 -19.79
CA ALA A 534 15.92 22.30 -20.92
C ALA A 534 15.83 20.97 -21.68
N ALA A 535 15.77 19.84 -20.95
CA ALA A 535 15.61 18.52 -21.54
C ALA A 535 14.26 18.37 -22.28
N ARG A 536 13.17 18.96 -21.71
CA ARG A 536 11.84 18.96 -22.36
C ARG A 536 11.82 19.77 -23.64
N THR A 537 12.41 20.97 -23.64
CA THR A 537 12.50 21.82 -24.83
C THR A 537 13.36 21.16 -25.90
N TRP A 538 14.51 20.59 -25.51
CA TRP A 538 15.35 19.83 -26.42
C TRP A 538 14.61 18.65 -27.06
N TRP A 539 13.87 17.87 -26.25
CA TRP A 539 13.10 16.73 -26.74
C TRP A 539 11.97 17.17 -27.68
N LYS A 540 11.24 18.24 -27.35
CA LYS A 540 10.22 18.80 -28.24
C LYS A 540 10.81 19.22 -29.57
N ASN A 541 11.89 19.97 -29.54
CA ASN A 541 12.58 20.44 -30.77
C ASN A 541 13.09 19.26 -31.61
N PHE A 542 13.60 18.22 -30.96
CA PHE A 542 14.04 17.00 -31.64
C PHE A 542 12.89 16.26 -32.33
N VAL A 543 11.78 16.05 -31.62
CA VAL A 543 10.57 15.42 -32.17
C VAL A 543 9.94 16.26 -33.29
N ASP A 544 9.85 17.55 -33.11
CA ASP A 544 9.29 18.46 -34.11
C ASP A 544 10.19 18.57 -35.34
N GLY A 545 11.51 18.56 -35.16
CA GLY A 545 12.49 18.46 -36.26
C GLY A 545 12.39 17.14 -37.03
N GLY A 546 12.19 16.02 -36.31
CA GLY A 546 11.95 14.70 -36.92
C GLY A 546 10.64 14.67 -37.73
N LYS A 547 9.57 15.28 -37.24
CA LYS A 547 8.29 15.40 -37.95
C LYS A 547 8.41 16.24 -39.20
N GLN A 548 9.11 17.37 -39.12
CA GLN A 548 9.35 18.26 -40.30
C GLN A 548 10.16 17.54 -41.38
N SER A 549 11.17 16.75 -41.01
CA SER A 549 11.94 15.95 -41.98
C SER A 549 11.17 14.78 -42.57
N ALA A 550 10.26 14.15 -41.81
CA ALA A 550 9.48 13.00 -42.25
C ALA A 550 8.27 13.37 -43.12
N PHE A 551 7.67 14.54 -42.93
CA PHE A 551 6.44 14.94 -43.60
C PHE A 551 6.61 16.10 -44.60
N GLY A 552 7.83 16.54 -44.90
CA GLY A 552 8.13 17.45 -46.01
C GLY A 552 7.41 18.81 -46.00
N GLN A 553 7.02 19.30 -44.83
CA GLN A 553 6.40 20.65 -44.77
C GLN A 553 7.45 21.76 -44.84
N PRO A 554 7.29 22.75 -45.74
CA PRO A 554 8.24 23.84 -45.85
C PRO A 554 8.23 24.68 -44.58
N LYS A 555 9.42 25.06 -44.12
CA LYS A 555 9.62 26.05 -43.06
C LYS A 555 8.86 27.32 -43.41
N LYS A 556 7.91 27.73 -42.59
CA LYS A 556 7.40 29.10 -42.57
C LYS A 556 8.31 29.97 -41.74
#